data_25c27245a29ce826a170020c7c1c621e
#
_entry.id   25c27245a29ce826a170020c7c1c621e
#
_cell.length_a   1.000
_cell.length_b   1.000
_cell.length_c   1.000
_cell.angle_alpha   90.00
_cell.angle_beta   90.00
_cell.angle_gamma   90.00
#
_symmetry.space_group_name_H-M   'P 1'
#
loop_
_entity.id
_entity.type
_entity.pdbx_description
1 polymer ?
#
loop_
_entity_poly.entity_id
_entity_poly.type
_entity_poly.pdbx_seq_one_letter_code
_entity_poly.pdbx_strand_id
1 'polypeptide(L)'
;MEKRGVGLVFQNYSLYPHMTVRQNICFPLESRKEMKKTAREARALELAKLVRVEELMDRRPGQLSGGQQQRVAIARALAKEPRILLLDEPLSNLDARLRLEMREEIRRIQQETHVTTVFVTHDQEEAMSISDEVVLLKDGRVQQVAAPQVLYDEPANLFAATFLGTPPICIVNGVVENGMVRAGEDTVCIAGVETLENGRSICLGLRCESLRVARADEASDLTAVIRSKYVIGRDALAIFELDGQIVRFYLPEEIAHIAEGDSVPLRLRNKGVYVFDRESGERLV
;
A
#
# COMPACT_ATOMS: atom_id res chain seq x y z
N MET A 1 26.07 4.17 16.63
CA MET A 1 24.69 3.62 16.70
C MET A 1 24.25 3.27 18.13
N GLU A 2 25.11 2.78 18.97
CA GLU A 2 24.74 2.28 20.32
C GLU A 2 24.02 3.28 21.25
N LYS A 3 24.28 4.57 21.13
CA LYS A 3 23.66 5.62 21.98
C LYS A 3 22.35 6.20 21.42
N ARG A 4 21.91 5.82 20.21
CA ARG A 4 20.77 6.45 19.53
C ARG A 4 19.41 5.81 19.86
N GLY A 5 19.38 4.67 20.54
CA GLY A 5 18.12 3.97 20.86
C GLY A 5 17.37 3.49 19.60
N VAL A 6 18.09 3.05 18.55
CA VAL A 6 17.53 2.59 17.28
C VAL A 6 17.81 1.09 17.14
N GLY A 7 16.75 0.31 16.88
CA GLY A 7 16.83 -1.07 16.40
C GLY A 7 16.70 -1.09 14.87
N LEU A 8 17.44 -1.98 14.20
CA LEU A 8 17.43 -2.07 12.73
C LEU A 8 17.33 -3.54 12.31
N VAL A 9 16.42 -3.79 11.38
CA VAL A 9 16.26 -5.05 10.66
C VAL A 9 16.50 -4.78 9.19
N PHE A 10 17.49 -5.44 8.62
CA PHE A 10 17.83 -5.36 7.20
C PHE A 10 16.97 -6.32 6.37
N GLN A 11 16.88 -6.08 5.09
CA GLN A 11 16.17 -6.90 4.10
C GLN A 11 16.59 -8.38 4.12
N ASN A 12 17.86 -8.68 4.35
CA ASN A 12 18.42 -10.03 4.46
C ASN A 12 18.50 -10.56 5.90
N TYR A 13 17.78 -9.90 6.84
CA TYR A 13 17.73 -10.22 8.27
C TYR A 13 19.07 -10.07 9.00
N SER A 14 20.19 -10.20 8.32
CA SER A 14 21.58 -10.09 8.82
C SER A 14 21.83 -10.84 10.13
N LEU A 15 21.27 -12.06 10.27
CA LEU A 15 21.55 -12.93 11.41
C LEU A 15 22.98 -13.46 11.36
N TYR A 16 23.57 -13.65 12.53
CA TYR A 16 24.89 -14.30 12.64
C TYR A 16 24.75 -15.82 12.40
N PRO A 17 25.23 -16.37 11.26
CA PRO A 17 24.90 -17.71 10.84
C PRO A 17 25.53 -18.81 11.72
N HIS A 18 26.62 -18.50 12.40
CA HIS A 18 27.34 -19.39 13.32
C HIS A 18 26.76 -19.40 14.74
N MET A 19 25.88 -18.46 15.06
CA MET A 19 25.22 -18.33 16.36
C MET A 19 23.85 -18.98 16.34
N THR A 20 23.41 -19.52 17.48
CA THR A 20 22.03 -19.96 17.68
C THR A 20 21.07 -18.78 17.75
N VAL A 21 19.74 -19.03 17.69
CA VAL A 21 18.70 -18.02 17.94
C VAL A 21 18.93 -17.31 19.27
N ARG A 22 19.15 -18.05 20.34
CA ARG A 22 19.47 -17.55 21.69
C ARG A 22 20.66 -16.60 21.64
N GLN A 23 21.74 -17.00 21.02
CA GLN A 23 22.96 -16.19 20.91
C GLN A 23 22.73 -14.93 20.06
N ASN A 24 21.99 -15.03 18.94
CA ASN A 24 21.64 -13.88 18.12
C ASN A 24 20.85 -12.83 18.91
N ILE A 25 19.87 -13.24 19.73
CA ILE A 25 19.05 -12.32 20.53
C ILE A 25 19.86 -11.77 21.71
N CYS A 26 20.72 -12.57 22.34
CA CYS A 26 21.56 -12.13 23.44
C CYS A 26 22.68 -11.17 23.01
N PHE A 27 23.21 -11.31 21.79
CA PHE A 27 24.39 -10.59 21.32
C PHE A 27 24.33 -9.07 21.53
N PRO A 28 23.24 -8.37 21.20
CA PRO A 28 23.15 -6.94 21.48
C PRO A 28 23.22 -6.59 22.96
N LEU A 29 22.82 -7.50 23.86
CA LEU A 29 22.83 -7.31 25.30
C LEU A 29 24.23 -7.46 25.93
N GLU A 30 25.18 -8.08 25.21
CA GLU A 30 26.56 -8.27 25.72
C GLU A 30 27.31 -6.95 25.88
N SER A 31 26.94 -5.93 25.11
CA SER A 31 27.49 -4.58 25.26
C SER A 31 27.05 -3.88 26.58
N ARG A 32 25.97 -4.34 27.21
CA ARG A 32 25.52 -3.89 28.55
C ARG A 32 26.30 -4.66 29.62
N LYS A 33 27.54 -4.22 29.90
CA LYS A 33 28.47 -4.89 30.82
C LYS A 33 27.89 -5.15 32.22
N GLU A 34 26.94 -4.33 32.66
CA GLU A 34 26.29 -4.44 33.97
C GLU A 34 25.23 -5.56 34.03
N MET A 35 24.77 -6.08 32.86
CA MET A 35 23.73 -7.10 32.81
C MET A 35 24.35 -8.49 33.00
N LYS A 36 23.94 -9.20 34.05
CA LYS A 36 24.37 -10.58 34.31
C LYS A 36 23.89 -11.53 33.20
N LYS A 37 24.64 -12.61 32.94
CA LYS A 37 24.32 -13.62 31.93
C LYS A 37 22.89 -14.15 32.08
N THR A 38 22.46 -14.48 33.26
CA THR A 38 21.10 -14.97 33.56
C THR A 38 20.02 -13.97 33.20
N ALA A 39 20.25 -12.68 33.42
CA ALA A 39 19.29 -11.64 33.03
C ALA A 39 19.22 -11.45 31.51
N ARG A 40 20.36 -11.59 30.80
CA ARG A 40 20.39 -11.57 29.33
C ARG A 40 19.62 -12.74 28.72
N GLU A 41 19.80 -13.94 29.29
CA GLU A 41 19.08 -15.14 28.86
C GLU A 41 17.58 -15.05 29.14
N ALA A 42 17.18 -14.52 30.29
CA ALA A 42 15.77 -14.28 30.62
C ALA A 42 15.13 -13.28 29.64
N ARG A 43 15.82 -12.17 29.34
CA ARG A 43 15.34 -11.19 28.36
C ARG A 43 15.25 -11.77 26.95
N ALA A 44 16.24 -12.58 26.53
CA ALA A 44 16.21 -13.25 25.25
C ALA A 44 15.03 -14.23 25.13
N LEU A 45 14.71 -14.95 26.20
CA LEU A 45 13.56 -15.86 26.22
C LEU A 45 12.22 -15.08 26.17
N GLU A 46 12.11 -13.97 26.89
CA GLU A 46 10.94 -13.09 26.83
C GLU A 46 10.69 -12.60 25.39
N LEU A 47 11.74 -12.09 24.72
CA LEU A 47 11.64 -11.64 23.33
C LEU A 47 11.36 -12.80 22.37
N ALA A 48 11.91 -13.97 22.59
CA ALA A 48 11.62 -15.15 21.79
C ALA A 48 10.14 -15.55 21.89
N LYS A 49 9.55 -15.45 23.09
CA LYS A 49 8.10 -15.67 23.28
C LYS A 49 7.27 -14.58 22.60
N LEU A 50 7.66 -13.31 22.70
CA LEU A 50 7.00 -12.20 22.02
C LEU A 50 6.88 -12.45 20.51
N VAL A 51 7.94 -12.95 19.88
CA VAL A 51 7.97 -13.22 18.43
C VAL A 51 7.67 -14.69 18.08
N ARG A 52 7.27 -15.51 19.06
CA ARG A 52 6.88 -16.94 18.89
C ARG A 52 7.98 -17.82 18.25
N VAL A 53 9.18 -17.74 18.79
CA VAL A 53 10.34 -18.56 18.39
C VAL A 53 11.04 -19.22 19.58
N GLU A 54 10.40 -19.31 20.74
CA GLU A 54 10.98 -19.87 21.98
C GLU A 54 11.41 -21.33 21.84
N GLU A 55 10.73 -22.12 21.03
CA GLU A 55 11.08 -23.52 20.76
C GLU A 55 12.28 -23.67 19.83
N LEU A 56 12.69 -22.57 19.18
CA LEU A 56 13.77 -22.55 18.19
C LEU A 56 15.09 -22.00 18.74
N MET A 57 15.15 -21.71 20.04
CA MET A 57 16.27 -20.99 20.68
C MET A 57 17.64 -21.62 20.46
N ASP A 58 17.70 -22.93 20.30
CA ASP A 58 18.96 -23.67 20.12
C ASP A 58 19.28 -24.00 18.64
N ARG A 59 18.40 -23.59 17.71
CA ARG A 59 18.65 -23.72 16.26
C ARG A 59 19.55 -22.58 15.76
N ARG A 60 20.20 -22.84 14.61
CA ARG A 60 20.96 -21.83 13.85
C ARG A 60 20.12 -21.28 12.71
N PRO A 61 20.42 -20.06 12.20
CA PRO A 61 19.66 -19.41 11.13
C PRO A 61 19.40 -20.30 9.90
N GLY A 62 20.38 -21.09 9.45
CA GLY A 62 20.22 -22.00 8.32
C GLY A 62 19.21 -23.15 8.53
N GLN A 63 18.69 -23.33 9.74
CA GLN A 63 17.68 -24.33 10.10
C GLN A 63 16.27 -23.72 10.25
N LEU A 64 16.13 -22.42 9.90
CA LEU A 64 14.91 -21.63 10.07
C LEU A 64 14.32 -21.27 8.71
N SER A 65 12.98 -21.22 8.64
CA SER A 65 12.31 -20.59 7.49
C SER A 65 12.55 -19.09 7.44
N GLY A 66 12.29 -18.44 6.29
CA GLY A 66 12.46 -17.00 6.14
C GLY A 66 11.69 -16.18 7.19
N GLY A 67 10.41 -16.53 7.42
CA GLY A 67 9.61 -15.85 8.45
C GLY A 67 10.13 -16.08 9.87
N GLN A 68 10.69 -17.27 10.18
CA GLN A 68 11.34 -17.52 11.47
C GLN A 68 12.62 -16.69 11.62
N GLN A 69 13.43 -16.59 10.57
CA GLN A 69 14.63 -15.74 10.57
C GLN A 69 14.27 -14.26 10.81
N GLN A 70 13.23 -13.78 10.15
CA GLN A 70 12.72 -12.43 10.33
C GLN A 70 12.27 -12.17 11.78
N ARG A 71 11.50 -13.07 12.37
CA ARG A 71 11.08 -12.96 13.78
C ARG A 71 12.28 -12.88 14.72
N VAL A 72 13.30 -13.70 14.48
CA VAL A 72 14.55 -13.65 15.26
C VAL A 72 15.28 -12.30 15.07
N ALA A 73 15.30 -11.75 13.85
CA ALA A 73 15.91 -10.45 13.58
C ALA A 73 15.17 -9.32 14.31
N ILE A 74 13.84 -9.35 14.33
CA ILE A 74 13.01 -8.40 15.09
C ILE A 74 13.30 -8.53 16.60
N ALA A 75 13.30 -9.75 17.16
CA ALA A 75 13.64 -9.98 18.57
C ALA A 75 15.04 -9.44 18.93
N ARG A 76 16.03 -9.67 18.05
CA ARG A 76 17.38 -9.12 18.23
C ARG A 76 17.39 -7.59 18.21
N ALA A 77 16.64 -6.97 17.30
CA ALA A 77 16.55 -5.51 17.21
C ALA A 77 15.88 -4.90 18.45
N LEU A 78 14.88 -5.58 19.02
CA LEU A 78 14.16 -5.17 20.24
C LEU A 78 14.96 -5.41 21.54
N ALA A 79 16.03 -6.23 21.51
CA ALA A 79 16.76 -6.65 22.71
C ALA A 79 17.30 -5.47 23.54
N LYS A 80 17.70 -4.38 22.89
CA LYS A 80 18.20 -3.17 23.55
C LYS A 80 17.12 -2.16 23.94
N GLU A 81 15.84 -2.51 23.80
CA GLU A 81 14.71 -1.61 24.09
C GLU A 81 14.85 -0.29 23.29
N PRO A 82 14.86 -0.37 21.97
CA PRO A 82 15.01 0.81 21.14
C PRO A 82 13.78 1.73 21.27
N ARG A 83 13.98 3.03 21.07
CA ARG A 83 12.88 3.99 20.92
C ARG A 83 12.25 3.94 19.53
N ILE A 84 13.05 3.56 18.53
CA ILE A 84 12.65 3.47 17.15
C ILE A 84 13.12 2.14 16.58
N LEU A 85 12.23 1.40 15.93
CA LEU A 85 12.52 0.20 15.16
C LEU A 85 12.46 0.55 13.68
N LEU A 86 13.55 0.33 12.95
CA LEU A 86 13.64 0.51 11.51
C LEU A 86 13.59 -0.86 10.84
N LEU A 87 12.65 -1.05 9.92
CA LEU A 87 12.47 -2.27 9.13
C LEU A 87 12.68 -1.91 7.66
N ASP A 88 13.75 -2.39 7.07
CA ASP A 88 14.12 -2.10 5.68
C ASP A 88 13.72 -3.28 4.79
N GLU A 89 12.64 -3.12 4.03
CA GLU A 89 12.00 -4.13 3.16
C GLU A 89 11.91 -5.53 3.80
N PRO A 90 11.39 -5.65 5.03
CA PRO A 90 11.53 -6.89 5.80
C PRO A 90 10.77 -8.08 5.22
N LEU A 91 9.80 -7.85 4.32
CA LEU A 91 8.91 -8.89 3.76
C LEU A 91 9.26 -9.29 2.33
N SER A 92 10.22 -8.62 1.68
CA SER A 92 10.55 -8.80 0.26
C SER A 92 10.99 -10.22 -0.12
N ASN A 93 11.61 -10.95 0.82
CA ASN A 93 12.14 -12.31 0.60
C ASN A 93 11.14 -13.43 0.97
N LEU A 94 9.87 -13.10 1.21
CA LEU A 94 8.83 -14.05 1.63
C LEU A 94 7.84 -14.30 0.49
N ASP A 95 7.29 -15.52 0.45
CA ASP A 95 6.15 -15.84 -0.41
C ASP A 95 4.87 -15.09 0.03
N ALA A 96 3.88 -15.02 -0.86
CA ALA A 96 2.68 -14.21 -0.65
C ALA A 96 1.90 -14.58 0.62
N ARG A 97 1.79 -15.89 0.93
CA ARG A 97 1.08 -16.36 2.13
C ARG A 97 1.82 -15.97 3.40
N LEU A 98 3.12 -16.25 3.44
CA LEU A 98 3.95 -15.94 4.60
C LEU A 98 4.08 -14.42 4.81
N ARG A 99 4.05 -13.65 3.72
CA ARG A 99 4.04 -12.18 3.77
C ARG A 99 2.80 -11.64 4.50
N LEU A 100 1.62 -12.20 4.21
CA LEU A 100 0.38 -11.82 4.89
C LEU A 100 0.45 -12.14 6.39
N GLU A 101 0.86 -13.35 6.76
CA GLU A 101 1.03 -13.77 8.16
C GLU A 101 2.03 -12.87 8.91
N MET A 102 3.11 -12.46 8.24
CA MET A 102 4.13 -11.61 8.84
C MET A 102 3.72 -10.14 8.96
N ARG A 103 2.86 -9.62 8.06
CA ARG A 103 2.25 -8.28 8.23
C ARG A 103 1.48 -8.21 9.55
N GLU A 104 0.58 -9.16 9.79
CA GLU A 104 -0.20 -9.24 11.03
C GLU A 104 0.70 -9.36 12.27
N GLU A 105 1.74 -10.18 12.17
CA GLU A 105 2.68 -10.40 13.28
C GLU A 105 3.50 -9.16 13.62
N ILE A 106 4.01 -8.43 12.61
CA ILE A 106 4.72 -7.16 12.82
C ILE A 106 3.81 -6.13 13.47
N ARG A 107 2.56 -6.02 13.00
CA ARG A 107 1.57 -5.11 13.59
C ARG A 107 1.29 -5.47 15.05
N ARG A 108 1.11 -6.76 15.36
CA ARG A 108 0.93 -7.25 16.73
C ARG A 108 2.11 -6.90 17.64
N ILE A 109 3.34 -7.18 17.18
CA ILE A 109 4.56 -6.87 17.93
C ILE A 109 4.66 -5.37 18.21
N GLN A 110 4.37 -4.54 17.23
CA GLN A 110 4.37 -3.08 17.38
C GLN A 110 3.35 -2.62 18.44
N GLN A 111 2.14 -3.18 18.39
CA GLN A 111 1.07 -2.86 19.36
C GLN A 111 1.42 -3.32 20.77
N GLU A 112 2.03 -4.50 20.95
CA GLU A 112 2.43 -5.01 22.26
C GLU A 112 3.64 -4.26 22.86
N THR A 113 4.56 -3.81 22.00
CA THR A 113 5.79 -3.14 22.46
C THR A 113 5.67 -1.63 22.52
N HIS A 114 4.68 -1.03 21.83
CA HIS A 114 4.51 0.42 21.64
C HIS A 114 5.76 1.13 21.09
N VAL A 115 6.66 0.41 20.41
CA VAL A 115 7.86 0.99 19.80
C VAL A 115 7.47 1.71 18.51
N THR A 116 7.89 2.97 18.37
CA THR A 116 7.75 3.69 17.10
C THR A 116 8.48 2.91 16.01
N THR A 117 7.75 2.48 14.98
CA THR A 117 8.31 1.64 13.92
C THR A 117 8.26 2.39 12.59
N VAL A 118 9.39 2.47 11.90
CA VAL A 118 9.49 2.93 10.52
C VAL A 118 9.66 1.71 9.64
N PHE A 119 8.72 1.51 8.74
CA PHE A 119 8.67 0.37 7.83
C PHE A 119 8.87 0.86 6.40
N VAL A 120 9.95 0.43 5.75
CA VAL A 120 10.23 0.77 4.35
C VAL A 120 9.77 -0.38 3.46
N THR A 121 8.99 -0.07 2.45
CA THR A 121 8.51 -1.03 1.46
C THR A 121 8.22 -0.35 0.12
N HIS A 122 8.29 -1.11 -0.95
CA HIS A 122 7.78 -0.74 -2.28
C HIS A 122 6.42 -1.39 -2.58
N ASP A 123 5.91 -2.22 -1.67
CA ASP A 123 4.61 -2.89 -1.78
C ASP A 123 3.52 -2.01 -1.14
N GLN A 124 2.57 -1.55 -1.96
CA GLN A 124 1.48 -0.70 -1.50
C GLN A 124 0.53 -1.41 -0.52
N GLU A 125 0.29 -2.72 -0.68
CA GLU A 125 -0.58 -3.47 0.24
C GLU A 125 0.05 -3.58 1.63
N GLU A 126 1.38 -3.74 1.70
CA GLU A 126 2.11 -3.71 2.96
C GLU A 126 1.94 -2.35 3.63
N ALA A 127 2.25 -1.26 2.91
CA ALA A 127 2.13 0.09 3.45
C ALA A 127 0.71 0.40 3.94
N MET A 128 -0.30 0.06 3.14
CA MET A 128 -1.71 0.33 3.45
C MET A 128 -2.25 -0.48 4.63
N SER A 129 -1.74 -1.72 4.85
CA SER A 129 -2.28 -2.63 5.87
C SER A 129 -1.61 -2.53 7.24
N ILE A 130 -0.32 -2.14 7.28
CA ILE A 130 0.46 -2.14 8.52
C ILE A 130 0.49 -0.76 9.20
N SER A 131 0.51 0.31 8.41
CA SER A 131 0.88 1.64 8.88
C SER A 131 -0.27 2.40 9.54
N ASP A 132 0.05 3.26 10.50
CA ASP A 132 -0.85 4.30 11.00
C ASP A 132 -0.77 5.55 10.10
N GLU A 133 0.42 5.81 9.55
CA GLU A 133 0.70 6.90 8.63
C GLU A 133 1.69 6.44 7.56
N VAL A 134 1.47 6.84 6.31
CA VAL A 134 2.33 6.54 5.17
C VAL A 134 3.00 7.81 4.67
N VAL A 135 4.30 7.73 4.46
CA VAL A 135 5.10 8.78 3.80
C VAL A 135 5.40 8.33 2.39
N LEU A 136 4.77 8.96 1.41
CA LEU A 136 4.99 8.65 0.00
C LEU A 136 6.16 9.47 -0.55
N LEU A 137 7.15 8.77 -1.10
CA LEU A 137 8.40 9.36 -1.63
C LEU A 137 8.51 9.16 -3.14
N LYS A 138 8.93 10.21 -3.85
CA LYS A 138 9.33 10.17 -5.25
C LYS A 138 10.62 10.97 -5.44
N ASP A 139 11.64 10.36 -6.02
CA ASP A 139 12.93 11.01 -6.33
C ASP A 139 13.53 11.75 -5.11
N GLY A 140 13.45 11.12 -3.92
CA GLY A 140 13.96 11.66 -2.67
C GLY A 140 13.12 12.81 -2.07
N ARG A 141 11.95 13.13 -2.63
CA ARG A 141 11.05 14.17 -2.13
C ARG A 141 9.75 13.55 -1.61
N VAL A 142 9.28 14.07 -0.49
CA VAL A 142 7.99 13.70 0.07
C VAL A 142 6.88 14.26 -0.83
N GLN A 143 5.99 13.40 -1.29
CA GLN A 143 4.84 13.75 -2.12
C GLN A 143 3.58 13.96 -1.28
N GLN A 144 3.37 13.07 -0.31
CA GLN A 144 2.25 13.14 0.61
C GLN A 144 2.57 12.39 1.89
N VAL A 145 2.01 12.85 3.00
CA VAL A 145 2.02 12.16 4.31
C VAL A 145 0.59 12.12 4.82
N ALA A 146 0.05 10.93 5.02
CA ALA A 146 -1.32 10.76 5.49
C ALA A 146 -1.58 9.35 6.01
N ALA A 147 -2.69 9.17 6.73
CA ALA A 147 -3.22 7.83 7.01
C ALA A 147 -3.52 7.09 5.70
N PRO A 148 -3.36 5.75 5.65
CA PRO A 148 -3.50 4.96 4.43
C PRO A 148 -4.77 5.28 3.64
N GLN A 149 -5.94 5.28 4.28
CA GLN A 149 -7.21 5.54 3.62
C GLN A 149 -7.32 6.97 3.06
N VAL A 150 -6.78 7.95 3.76
CA VAL A 150 -6.76 9.35 3.29
C VAL A 150 -5.87 9.47 2.06
N LEU A 151 -4.73 8.78 2.05
CA LEU A 151 -3.79 8.80 0.92
C LEU A 151 -4.40 8.18 -0.35
N TYR A 152 -5.28 7.18 -0.19
CA TYR A 152 -6.03 6.56 -1.27
C TYR A 152 -7.20 7.44 -1.75
N ASP A 153 -8.00 7.96 -0.81
CA ASP A 153 -9.23 8.72 -1.10
C ASP A 153 -8.95 10.17 -1.49
N GLU A 154 -7.86 10.76 -1.01
CA GLU A 154 -7.50 12.16 -1.20
C GLU A 154 -6.05 12.33 -1.68
N PRO A 155 -5.70 11.78 -2.86
CA PRO A 155 -4.35 11.91 -3.40
C PRO A 155 -4.03 13.38 -3.66
N ALA A 156 -2.89 13.86 -3.18
CA ALA A 156 -2.47 15.27 -3.33
C ALA A 156 -2.04 15.60 -4.77
N ASN A 157 -1.61 14.60 -5.54
CA ASN A 157 -1.15 14.79 -6.90
C ASN A 157 -1.34 13.51 -7.74
N LEU A 158 -1.12 13.63 -9.04
CA LEU A 158 -1.23 12.52 -10.01
C LEU A 158 -0.32 11.34 -9.66
N PHE A 159 0.89 11.59 -9.13
CA PHE A 159 1.78 10.53 -8.71
C PHE A 159 1.18 9.72 -7.54
N ALA A 160 0.68 10.37 -6.50
CA ALA A 160 0.04 9.71 -5.37
C ALA A 160 -1.16 8.87 -5.83
N ALA A 161 -2.00 9.42 -6.72
CA ALA A 161 -3.14 8.73 -7.29
C ALA A 161 -2.76 7.48 -8.08
N THR A 162 -1.71 7.55 -8.89
CA THR A 162 -1.26 6.44 -9.76
C THR A 162 -0.45 5.39 -9.03
N PHE A 163 0.23 5.77 -7.95
CA PHE A 163 1.05 4.84 -7.16
C PHE A 163 0.21 3.88 -6.31
N LEU A 164 -0.99 4.29 -5.89
CA LEU A 164 -1.84 3.52 -4.98
C LEU A 164 -3.07 2.96 -5.68
N GLY A 165 -3.39 1.73 -5.33
CA GLY A 165 -4.60 1.01 -5.76
C GLY A 165 -4.31 -0.14 -6.73
N THR A 166 -5.06 -1.24 -6.51
CA THR A 166 -5.05 -2.43 -7.36
C THR A 166 -6.50 -2.78 -7.70
N PRO A 167 -6.93 -2.60 -8.95
CA PRO A 167 -6.20 -2.06 -10.12
C PRO A 167 -5.79 -0.60 -9.98
N PRO A 168 -4.75 -0.14 -10.71
CA PRO A 168 -4.35 1.26 -10.68
C PRO A 168 -5.43 2.18 -11.24
N ILE A 169 -5.44 3.43 -10.80
CA ILE A 169 -6.33 4.47 -11.32
C ILE A 169 -6.18 4.61 -12.83
N CYS A 170 -7.29 4.78 -13.54
CA CYS A 170 -7.28 5.06 -14.97
C CYS A 170 -7.10 6.56 -15.19
N ILE A 171 -6.21 6.92 -16.10
CA ILE A 171 -5.94 8.31 -16.44
C ILE A 171 -6.42 8.59 -17.87
N VAL A 172 -7.28 9.59 -17.99
CA VAL A 172 -7.80 10.06 -19.27
C VAL A 172 -7.41 11.52 -19.45
N ASN A 173 -6.82 11.85 -20.60
CA ASN A 173 -6.50 13.24 -20.90
C ASN A 173 -7.77 13.99 -21.33
N GLY A 174 -7.88 15.23 -20.90
CA GLY A 174 -9.03 16.04 -21.24
C GLY A 174 -8.74 17.54 -21.23
N VAL A 175 -9.75 18.29 -21.62
CA VAL A 175 -9.71 19.76 -21.61
C VAL A 175 -11.00 20.27 -20.95
N VAL A 176 -10.88 21.32 -20.15
CA VAL A 176 -12.02 21.99 -19.57
C VAL A 176 -12.76 22.79 -20.64
N GLU A 177 -14.03 22.49 -20.87
CA GLU A 177 -14.92 23.23 -21.78
C GLU A 177 -16.27 23.48 -21.13
N ASN A 178 -16.66 24.75 -21.01
CA ASN A 178 -17.95 25.17 -20.46
C ASN A 178 -18.27 24.58 -19.07
N GLY A 179 -17.26 24.47 -18.21
CA GLY A 179 -17.40 23.90 -16.87
C GLY A 179 -17.52 22.36 -16.82
N MET A 180 -17.20 21.69 -17.91
CA MET A 180 -17.19 20.24 -18.02
C MET A 180 -15.83 19.75 -18.53
N VAL A 181 -15.55 18.46 -18.41
CA VAL A 181 -14.34 17.83 -18.99
C VAL A 181 -14.70 17.21 -20.33
N ARG A 182 -14.06 17.67 -21.40
CA ARG A 182 -14.10 17.02 -22.69
C ARG A 182 -12.93 16.06 -22.84
N ALA A 183 -13.21 14.78 -23.08
CA ALA A 183 -12.26 13.72 -23.34
C ALA A 183 -12.62 13.07 -24.70
N GLY A 184 -11.89 13.42 -25.73
CA GLY A 184 -12.23 13.05 -27.12
C GLY A 184 -13.56 13.63 -27.57
N GLU A 185 -14.50 12.75 -27.94
CA GLU A 185 -15.88 13.11 -28.33
C GLU A 185 -16.84 13.17 -27.13
N ASP A 186 -16.45 12.60 -26.00
CA ASP A 186 -17.25 12.55 -24.79
C ASP A 186 -17.06 13.82 -23.94
N THR A 187 -18.14 14.23 -23.29
CA THR A 187 -18.14 15.33 -22.34
C THR A 187 -18.71 14.85 -21.01
N VAL A 188 -17.95 15.02 -19.96
CA VAL A 188 -18.29 14.52 -18.60
C VAL A 188 -18.42 15.70 -17.63
N CYS A 189 -19.53 15.71 -16.90
CA CYS A 189 -19.76 16.68 -15.83
C CYS A 189 -19.09 16.19 -14.55
N ILE A 190 -18.18 16.99 -13.99
CA ILE A 190 -17.47 16.69 -12.74
C ILE A 190 -17.58 17.90 -11.83
N ALA A 191 -18.05 17.67 -10.61
CA ALA A 191 -18.20 18.75 -9.63
C ALA A 191 -16.86 19.45 -9.36
N GLY A 192 -16.88 20.79 -9.32
CA GLY A 192 -15.70 21.62 -9.10
C GLY A 192 -14.97 22.05 -10.37
N VAL A 193 -15.18 21.36 -11.51
CA VAL A 193 -14.55 21.70 -12.80
C VAL A 193 -15.10 23.04 -13.33
N GLU A 194 -16.32 23.41 -12.99
CA GLU A 194 -16.94 24.68 -13.34
C GLU A 194 -16.17 25.91 -12.85
N THR A 195 -15.28 25.72 -11.87
CA THR A 195 -14.42 26.81 -11.35
C THR A 195 -13.09 26.94 -12.10
N LEU A 196 -12.77 25.99 -12.97
CA LEU A 196 -11.51 25.97 -13.71
C LEU A 196 -11.59 26.78 -15.01
N GLU A 197 -10.45 27.27 -15.44
CA GLU A 197 -10.35 28.04 -16.69
C GLU A 197 -10.69 27.19 -17.92
N ASN A 198 -11.49 27.75 -18.80
CA ASN A 198 -11.85 27.13 -20.08
C ASN A 198 -10.59 26.94 -20.96
N GLY A 199 -10.44 25.80 -21.60
CA GLY A 199 -9.26 25.45 -22.37
C GLY A 199 -8.11 24.85 -21.57
N ARG A 200 -8.22 24.72 -20.23
CA ARG A 200 -7.19 24.12 -19.39
C ARG A 200 -7.03 22.64 -19.70
N SER A 201 -5.79 22.21 -19.98
CA SER A 201 -5.44 20.80 -20.16
C SER A 201 -5.37 20.08 -18.82
N ILE A 202 -6.10 18.97 -18.67
CA ILE A 202 -6.19 18.20 -17.43
C ILE A 202 -5.96 16.71 -17.65
N CYS A 203 -5.67 16.01 -16.57
CA CYS A 203 -5.77 14.56 -16.47
C CYS A 203 -6.94 14.21 -15.54
N LEU A 204 -7.91 13.48 -16.09
CA LEU A 204 -9.01 12.91 -15.34
C LEU A 204 -8.58 11.56 -14.77
N GLY A 205 -8.56 11.41 -13.45
CA GLY A 205 -8.29 10.17 -12.75
C GLY A 205 -9.58 9.47 -12.35
N LEU A 206 -9.74 8.22 -12.78
CA LEU A 206 -10.93 7.40 -12.51
C LEU A 206 -10.51 6.11 -11.79
N ARG A 207 -10.91 5.94 -10.53
CA ARG A 207 -10.81 4.65 -9.83
C ARG A 207 -11.83 3.68 -10.41
N CYS A 208 -11.54 2.36 -10.39
CA CYS A 208 -12.46 1.35 -10.90
C CYS A 208 -13.83 1.38 -10.22
N GLU A 209 -13.90 1.74 -8.95
CA GLU A 209 -15.14 1.92 -8.17
C GLU A 209 -15.84 3.25 -8.41
N SER A 210 -15.23 4.19 -9.11
CA SER A 210 -15.83 5.50 -9.40
C SER A 210 -16.89 5.47 -10.48
N LEU A 211 -16.95 4.40 -11.26
CA LEU A 211 -17.92 4.18 -12.31
C LEU A 211 -18.92 3.09 -11.91
N ARG A 212 -20.15 3.26 -12.34
CA ARG A 212 -21.20 2.24 -12.25
C ARG A 212 -22.12 2.28 -13.46
N VAL A 213 -22.77 1.19 -13.73
CA VAL A 213 -23.84 1.18 -14.73
C VAL A 213 -25.00 2.07 -14.26
N ALA A 214 -25.49 2.93 -15.14
CA ALA A 214 -26.65 3.77 -14.88
C ALA A 214 -27.91 2.90 -14.76
N ARG A 215 -28.85 3.29 -13.89
CA ARG A 215 -30.16 2.65 -13.80
C ARG A 215 -31.04 3.06 -14.98
N ALA A 216 -32.07 2.28 -15.28
CA ALA A 216 -32.96 2.53 -16.41
C ALA A 216 -33.71 3.89 -16.35
N ASP A 217 -33.88 4.41 -15.12
CA ASP A 217 -34.55 5.69 -14.83
C ASP A 217 -33.59 6.85 -14.64
N GLU A 218 -32.30 6.64 -14.87
CA GLU A 218 -31.23 7.57 -14.54
C GLU A 218 -30.47 8.04 -15.79
N ALA A 219 -30.17 9.33 -15.89
CA ALA A 219 -29.31 9.84 -16.96
C ALA A 219 -27.88 9.29 -16.80
N SER A 220 -27.24 8.90 -17.88
CA SER A 220 -25.83 8.51 -17.92
C SER A 220 -24.92 9.71 -18.08
N ASP A 221 -23.72 9.64 -17.50
CA ASP A 221 -22.67 10.65 -17.71
C ASP A 221 -21.84 10.34 -18.96
N LEU A 222 -21.73 9.07 -19.34
CA LEU A 222 -21.06 8.62 -20.55
C LEU A 222 -21.60 7.24 -20.97
N THR A 223 -21.33 6.85 -22.22
CA THR A 223 -21.69 5.54 -22.75
C THR A 223 -20.42 4.80 -23.16
N ALA A 224 -20.22 3.60 -22.58
CA ALA A 224 -19.04 2.78 -22.83
C ALA A 224 -19.36 1.59 -23.73
N VAL A 225 -18.57 1.35 -24.76
CA VAL A 225 -18.57 0.09 -25.50
C VAL A 225 -17.56 -0.85 -24.85
N ILE A 226 -18.04 -1.96 -24.33
CA ILE A 226 -17.19 -2.92 -23.60
C ILE A 226 -16.22 -3.61 -24.55
N ARG A 227 -14.92 -3.42 -24.31
CA ARG A 227 -13.85 -4.00 -25.11
C ARG A 227 -13.45 -5.39 -24.63
N SER A 228 -13.44 -5.58 -23.30
CA SER A 228 -13.15 -6.88 -22.68
C SER A 228 -13.69 -6.91 -21.25
N LYS A 229 -13.82 -8.12 -20.71
CA LYS A 229 -14.27 -8.38 -19.35
C LYS A 229 -13.43 -9.47 -18.71
N TYR A 230 -13.03 -9.27 -17.46
CA TYR A 230 -12.34 -10.28 -16.64
C TYR A 230 -13.17 -10.58 -15.40
N VAL A 231 -13.20 -11.86 -15.01
CA VAL A 231 -13.79 -12.30 -13.75
C VAL A 231 -12.63 -12.68 -12.82
N ILE A 232 -12.51 -12.01 -11.68
CA ILE A 232 -11.49 -12.24 -10.68
C ILE A 232 -12.19 -12.54 -9.35
N GLY A 233 -12.34 -13.82 -9.04
CA GLY A 233 -13.08 -14.25 -7.85
C GLY A 233 -14.56 -13.86 -7.93
N ARG A 234 -15.02 -12.95 -7.08
CA ARG A 234 -16.38 -12.41 -7.06
C ARG A 234 -16.57 -11.18 -7.91
N ASP A 235 -15.47 -10.52 -8.26
CA ASP A 235 -15.52 -9.26 -8.99
C ASP A 235 -15.39 -9.50 -10.49
N ALA A 236 -16.23 -8.84 -11.27
CA ALA A 236 -16.06 -8.72 -12.71
C ALA A 236 -15.55 -7.32 -13.02
N LEU A 237 -14.46 -7.23 -13.78
CA LEU A 237 -13.86 -5.98 -14.22
C LEU A 237 -14.11 -5.81 -15.71
N ALA A 238 -14.85 -4.77 -16.08
CA ALA A 238 -15.05 -4.39 -17.47
C ALA A 238 -14.04 -3.34 -17.91
N ILE A 239 -13.69 -3.40 -19.19
CA ILE A 239 -12.74 -2.47 -19.82
C ILE A 239 -13.43 -1.84 -21.04
N PHE A 240 -13.30 -0.54 -21.14
CA PHE A 240 -13.65 0.24 -22.31
C PHE A 240 -12.57 1.25 -22.66
N GLU A 241 -12.69 1.93 -23.75
CA GLU A 241 -11.76 2.95 -24.20
C GLU A 241 -12.45 4.31 -24.22
N LEU A 242 -11.79 5.31 -23.64
CA LEU A 242 -12.24 6.70 -23.64
C LEU A 242 -11.07 7.54 -24.18
N ASP A 243 -11.26 8.18 -25.32
CA ASP A 243 -10.21 8.96 -26.01
C ASP A 243 -8.88 8.20 -26.16
N GLY A 244 -8.92 6.93 -26.62
CA GLY A 244 -7.74 6.08 -26.78
C GLY A 244 -7.13 5.58 -25.46
N GLN A 245 -7.70 5.93 -24.31
CA GLN A 245 -7.22 5.53 -22.98
C GLN A 245 -8.07 4.41 -22.39
N ILE A 246 -7.40 3.44 -21.77
CA ILE A 246 -8.07 2.29 -21.15
C ILE A 246 -8.69 2.70 -19.82
N VAL A 247 -10.00 2.53 -19.70
CA VAL A 247 -10.76 2.72 -18.47
C VAL A 247 -11.32 1.40 -17.98
N ARG A 248 -11.25 1.19 -16.66
CA ARG A 248 -11.71 -0.02 -15.99
C ARG A 248 -12.75 0.33 -14.94
N PHE A 249 -13.78 -0.53 -14.82
CA PHE A 249 -14.76 -0.39 -13.74
C PHE A 249 -15.29 -1.75 -13.30
N TYR A 250 -15.76 -1.81 -12.06
CA TYR A 250 -16.36 -3.02 -11.52
C TYR A 250 -17.80 -3.21 -12.02
N LEU A 251 -18.10 -4.41 -12.52
CA LEU A 251 -19.45 -4.86 -12.82
C LEU A 251 -19.99 -5.63 -11.61
N PRO A 252 -21.14 -5.21 -11.03
CA PRO A 252 -21.86 -6.01 -10.06
C PRO A 252 -22.27 -7.37 -10.63
N GLU A 253 -22.40 -8.38 -9.77
CA GLU A 253 -22.75 -9.76 -10.16
C GLU A 253 -24.08 -9.82 -10.92
N GLU A 254 -25.07 -8.97 -10.54
CA GLU A 254 -26.40 -8.91 -11.14
C GLU A 254 -26.38 -8.52 -12.64
N ILE A 255 -25.33 -7.80 -13.07
CA ILE A 255 -25.15 -7.35 -14.44
C ILE A 255 -23.94 -7.98 -15.13
N ALA A 256 -23.42 -9.07 -14.57
CA ALA A 256 -22.30 -9.82 -15.14
C ALA A 256 -22.60 -10.47 -16.52
N HIS A 257 -23.87 -10.42 -16.98
CA HIS A 257 -24.26 -10.85 -18.32
C HIS A 257 -23.80 -9.90 -19.45
N ILE A 258 -23.39 -8.66 -19.11
CA ILE A 258 -22.82 -7.72 -20.09
C ILE A 258 -21.60 -8.36 -20.76
N ALA A 259 -21.59 -8.32 -22.10
CA ALA A 259 -20.60 -8.95 -22.96
C ALA A 259 -19.71 -7.92 -23.68
N GLU A 260 -18.68 -8.42 -24.34
CA GLU A 260 -17.84 -7.61 -25.24
C GLU A 260 -18.68 -7.12 -26.42
N GLY A 261 -18.53 -5.86 -26.79
CA GLY A 261 -19.29 -5.16 -27.81
C GLY A 261 -20.58 -4.51 -27.32
N ASP A 262 -21.03 -4.82 -26.10
CA ASP A 262 -22.24 -4.17 -25.56
C ASP A 262 -21.97 -2.69 -25.25
N SER A 263 -22.97 -1.87 -25.55
CA SER A 263 -23.01 -0.45 -25.22
C SER A 263 -23.69 -0.27 -23.87
N VAL A 264 -22.94 0.24 -22.89
CA VAL A 264 -23.36 0.32 -21.49
C VAL A 264 -23.39 1.78 -21.03
N PRO A 265 -24.55 2.29 -20.57
CA PRO A 265 -24.62 3.62 -19.99
C PRO A 265 -23.95 3.62 -18.59
N LEU A 266 -22.99 4.52 -18.39
CA LEU A 266 -22.23 4.63 -17.16
C LEU A 266 -22.52 5.95 -16.45
N ARG A 267 -22.42 5.90 -15.13
CA ARG A 267 -22.51 7.06 -14.26
C ARG A 267 -21.31 7.15 -13.35
N LEU A 268 -20.80 8.37 -13.17
CA LEU A 268 -19.77 8.68 -12.21
C LEU A 268 -20.34 8.71 -10.79
N ARG A 269 -19.55 8.23 -9.85
CA ARG A 269 -19.80 8.44 -8.40
C ARG A 269 -19.05 9.68 -7.96
N ASN A 270 -19.46 10.27 -6.85
CA ASN A 270 -18.79 11.44 -6.27
C ASN A 270 -17.41 11.09 -5.64
N LYS A 271 -17.08 9.80 -5.50
CA LYS A 271 -15.83 9.31 -4.90
C LYS A 271 -14.99 8.57 -5.93
N GLY A 272 -13.67 8.77 -5.89
CA GLY A 272 -12.73 8.09 -6.78
C GLY A 272 -12.58 8.76 -8.16
N VAL A 273 -13.09 9.98 -8.32
CA VAL A 273 -12.91 10.83 -9.49
C VAL A 273 -12.07 12.03 -9.09
N TYR A 274 -10.99 12.28 -9.82
CA TYR A 274 -10.05 13.36 -9.53
C TYR A 274 -9.66 14.08 -10.81
N VAL A 275 -9.38 15.37 -10.69
CA VAL A 275 -8.90 16.19 -11.80
C VAL A 275 -7.52 16.73 -11.42
N PHE A 276 -6.54 16.47 -12.25
CA PHE A 276 -5.16 16.93 -12.07
C PHE A 276 -4.75 17.85 -13.20
N ASP A 277 -3.93 18.82 -12.89
CA ASP A 277 -3.25 19.61 -13.91
C ASP A 277 -2.30 18.71 -14.73
N ARG A 278 -2.37 18.82 -16.06
CA ARG A 278 -1.63 17.92 -16.94
C ARG A 278 -0.12 18.14 -16.91
N GLU A 279 0.34 19.36 -16.66
CA GLU A 279 1.77 19.69 -16.65
C GLU A 279 2.39 19.48 -15.28
N SER A 280 1.79 20.02 -14.24
CA SER A 280 2.32 19.93 -12.87
C SER A 280 1.99 18.64 -12.18
N GLY A 281 0.89 17.97 -12.55
CA GLY A 281 0.33 16.82 -11.86
C GLY A 281 -0.34 17.17 -10.53
N GLU A 282 -0.49 18.45 -10.19
CA GLU A 282 -1.18 18.89 -8.99
C GLU A 282 -2.68 18.61 -9.07
N ARG A 283 -3.29 18.24 -7.97
CA ARG A 283 -4.74 18.04 -7.90
C ARG A 283 -5.45 19.38 -7.97
N LEU A 284 -6.46 19.47 -8.83
CA LEU A 284 -7.30 20.65 -9.03
C LEU A 284 -8.66 20.52 -8.34
N VAL A 285 -9.22 19.28 -8.42
CA VAL A 285 -10.52 18.94 -7.84
C VAL A 285 -10.47 17.52 -7.25
#